data_3dd361fe2eb1cff867e4cdaad783c6a3
#
_entry.id   3dd361fe2eb1cff867e4cdaad783c6a3
#
_cell.length_a   1.000
_cell.length_b   1.000
_cell.length_c   1.000
_cell.angle_alpha   90.00
_cell.angle_beta   90.00
_cell.angle_gamma   90.00
#
_symmetry.space_group_name_H-M   'P 1'
#
loop_
_entity.id
_entity.type
_entity.pdbx_description
1 polymer ?
#
loop_
_entity_poly.entity_id
_entity_poly.type
_entity_poly.pdbx_seq_one_letter_code
_entity_poly.pdbx_strand_id
1 'polypeptide(L)' 'MSTLDDWAGALCAELGIDPEDVSQKTVLNLARVVAHTVDRPAAPLTAYLLGVAVGRGEPLAETAARVQQLARGWSADH' A
#
# COMPACT_ATOMS: atom_id res chain seq x y z
N MET A 1 18.72 -10.35 7.06
CA MET A 1 17.99 -9.11 6.71
C MET A 1 17.75 -9.07 5.23
N SER A 2 16.58 -8.63 4.81
CA SER A 2 16.29 -8.55 3.39
C SER A 2 16.67 -7.17 2.87
N THR A 3 17.00 -7.12 1.57
CA THR A 3 17.28 -5.84 0.89
C THR A 3 16.08 -4.89 1.00
N LEU A 4 14.87 -5.44 0.96
CA LEU A 4 13.66 -4.63 1.06
C LEU A 4 13.55 -3.97 2.43
N ASP A 5 13.84 -4.69 3.50
CA ASP A 5 13.81 -4.11 4.84
C ASP A 5 14.85 -3.02 5.00
N ASP A 6 16.04 -3.24 4.46
CA ASP A 6 17.10 -2.24 4.50
C ASP A 6 16.71 -0.98 3.74
N TRP A 7 16.11 -1.16 2.57
CA TRP A 7 15.63 -0.04 1.77
C TRP A 7 14.53 0.73 2.48
N ALA A 8 13.55 0.00 3.05
CA ALA A 8 12.44 0.64 3.76
C ALA A 8 12.95 1.46 4.94
N GLY A 9 13.93 0.93 5.67
CA GLY A 9 14.52 1.66 6.79
C GLY A 9 15.23 2.94 6.34
N ALA A 10 16.00 2.85 5.28
CA ALA A 10 16.71 4.01 4.74
C ALA A 10 15.72 5.07 4.23
N LEU A 11 14.66 4.62 3.58
CA LEU A 11 13.65 5.52 3.04
C LEU A 11 12.89 6.24 4.16
N CYS A 12 12.52 5.50 5.21
CA CYS A 12 11.86 6.10 6.37
C CYS A 12 12.74 7.18 7.00
N ALA A 13 14.03 6.88 7.13
CA ALA A 13 14.96 7.85 7.69
C ALA A 13 15.06 9.10 6.81
N GLU A 14 15.13 8.92 5.50
CA GLU A 14 15.21 10.02 4.57
C GLU A 14 13.98 10.92 4.64
N LEU A 15 12.80 10.31 4.80
CA LEU A 15 11.52 11.02 4.78
C LEU A 15 11.06 11.48 6.17
N GLY A 16 11.81 11.15 7.21
CA GLY A 16 11.42 11.52 8.57
C GLY A 16 10.18 10.78 9.06
N ILE A 17 10.00 9.56 8.60
CA ILE A 17 8.86 8.71 8.98
C ILE A 17 9.32 7.68 9.99
N ASP A 18 8.56 7.53 11.09
CA ASP A 18 8.83 6.49 12.07
C ASP A 18 8.49 5.14 11.46
N PRO A 19 9.42 4.19 11.39
CA PRO A 19 9.12 2.87 10.82
C PRO A 19 7.97 2.15 11.52
N GLU A 20 7.71 2.47 12.78
CA GLU A 20 6.61 1.85 13.53
C GLU A 20 5.24 2.31 13.04
N ASP A 21 5.18 3.45 12.34
CA ASP A 21 3.95 3.95 11.76
C ASP A 21 3.65 3.33 10.41
N VAL A 22 4.54 2.46 9.93
CA VAL A 22 4.42 1.86 8.59
C VAL A 22 4.13 0.38 8.71
N SER A 23 3.07 -0.08 8.08
CA SER A 23 2.80 -1.50 7.97
C SER A 23 3.19 -1.98 6.58
N GLN A 24 4.44 -2.40 6.45
CA GLN A 24 4.97 -2.87 5.18
C GLN A 24 4.15 -4.04 4.65
N LYS A 25 3.77 -4.96 5.54
CA LYS A 25 2.99 -6.15 5.15
C LYS A 25 1.64 -5.75 4.54
N THR A 26 0.94 -4.81 5.16
CA THR A 26 -0.36 -4.35 4.66
C THR A 26 -0.22 -3.73 3.28
N VAL A 27 0.78 -2.88 3.10
CA VAL A 27 1.00 -2.19 1.82
C VAL A 27 1.38 -3.18 0.72
N LEU A 28 2.28 -4.11 1.02
CA LEU A 28 2.73 -5.08 0.02
C LEU A 28 1.63 -6.06 -0.36
N ASN A 29 0.81 -6.49 0.61
CA ASN A 29 -0.32 -7.36 0.31
C ASN A 29 -1.34 -6.66 -0.58
N LEU A 30 -1.65 -5.40 -0.27
CA LEU A 30 -2.57 -4.62 -1.08
C LEU A 30 -2.03 -4.45 -2.50
N ALA A 31 -0.76 -4.10 -2.63
CA ALA A 31 -0.14 -3.90 -3.94
C ALA A 31 -0.21 -5.17 -4.79
N ARG A 32 0.03 -6.33 -4.16
CA ARG A 32 -0.04 -7.60 -4.86
C ARG A 32 -1.45 -7.89 -5.37
N VAL A 33 -2.46 -7.69 -4.52
CA VAL A 33 -3.85 -7.91 -4.92
C VAL A 33 -4.21 -7.00 -6.09
N VAL A 34 -3.86 -5.73 -6.02
CA VAL A 34 -4.18 -4.77 -7.07
C VAL A 34 -3.47 -5.14 -8.37
N ALA A 35 -2.21 -5.53 -8.29
CA ALA A 35 -1.44 -5.91 -9.48
C ALA A 35 -2.08 -7.10 -10.21
N HIS A 36 -2.66 -8.03 -9.45
CA HIS A 36 -3.26 -9.25 -10.02
C HIS A 36 -4.71 -9.05 -10.47
N THR A 37 -5.45 -8.18 -9.80
CA THR A 37 -6.88 -8.05 -10.10
C THR A 37 -7.22 -6.85 -10.97
N VAL A 38 -6.37 -5.83 -10.97
CA VAL A 38 -6.61 -4.63 -11.77
C VAL A 38 -5.57 -4.54 -12.89
N ASP A 39 -4.34 -4.21 -12.55
CA ASP A 39 -3.25 -4.05 -13.52
C ASP A 39 -1.96 -3.84 -12.74
N ARG A 40 -0.84 -4.25 -13.32
CA ARG A 40 0.45 -4.05 -12.66
C ARG A 40 0.75 -2.58 -12.33
N PRO A 41 0.60 -1.65 -13.27
CA PRO A 41 0.88 -0.24 -12.97
C PRO A 41 -0.05 0.35 -11.92
N ALA A 42 -1.22 -0.27 -11.70
CA ALA A 42 -2.14 0.20 -10.68
C ALA A 42 -1.60 -0.01 -9.27
N ALA A 43 -0.68 -0.96 -9.08
CA ALA A 43 -0.16 -1.25 -7.74
C ALA A 43 0.58 -0.06 -7.12
N PRO A 44 1.58 0.54 -7.78
CA PRO A 44 2.24 1.71 -7.19
C PRO A 44 1.31 2.92 -7.06
N LEU A 45 0.42 3.11 -8.03
CA LEU A 45 -0.53 4.20 -7.95
C LEU A 45 -1.45 4.04 -6.74
N THR A 46 -1.97 2.83 -6.53
CA THR A 46 -2.84 2.54 -5.40
C THR A 46 -2.11 2.74 -4.08
N ALA A 47 -0.86 2.29 -3.99
CA ALA A 47 -0.06 2.47 -2.78
C ALA A 47 0.12 3.96 -2.46
N TYR A 48 0.38 4.76 -3.48
CA TYR A 48 0.53 6.20 -3.28
C TYR A 48 -0.77 6.83 -2.78
N LEU A 49 -1.90 6.48 -3.41
CA LEU A 49 -3.20 7.03 -3.02
C LEU A 49 -3.61 6.57 -1.63
N LEU A 50 -3.31 5.32 -1.28
CA LEU A 50 -3.51 4.84 0.08
C LEU A 50 -2.73 5.69 1.07
N GLY A 51 -1.48 5.98 0.76
CA GLY A 51 -0.64 6.83 1.60
C GLY A 51 -1.20 8.24 1.76
N VAL A 52 -1.77 8.79 0.70
CA VAL A 52 -2.42 10.10 0.79
C VAL A 52 -3.61 10.04 1.75
N ALA A 53 -4.45 9.01 1.63
CA ALA A 53 -5.61 8.87 2.50
C ALA A 53 -5.21 8.73 3.97
N VAL A 54 -4.21 7.88 4.23
CA VAL A 54 -3.71 7.67 5.59
C VAL A 54 -3.08 8.96 6.13
N GLY A 55 -2.34 9.67 5.30
CA GLY A 55 -1.75 10.94 5.68
C GLY A 55 -2.79 12.01 6.02
N ARG A 56 -4.01 11.84 5.50
CA ARG A 56 -5.13 12.73 5.79
C ARG A 56 -5.96 12.28 6.99
N GLY A 57 -5.51 11.25 7.69
CA GLY A 57 -6.14 10.79 8.90
C GLY A 57 -6.95 9.52 8.81
N GLU A 58 -7.03 8.89 7.63
CA GLU A 58 -7.76 7.63 7.51
C GLU A 58 -6.98 6.49 8.16
N PRO A 59 -7.66 5.58 8.88
CA PRO A 59 -6.95 4.44 9.48
C PRO A 59 -6.48 3.47 8.40
N LEU A 60 -5.22 3.07 8.50
CA LEU A 60 -4.57 2.26 7.47
C LEU A 60 -5.30 0.94 7.22
N ALA A 61 -5.56 0.16 8.27
CA ALA A 61 -6.12 -1.19 8.10
C ALA A 61 -7.48 -1.16 7.42
N GLU A 62 -8.35 -0.26 7.86
CA GLU A 62 -9.69 -0.17 7.30
C GLU A 62 -9.67 0.36 5.88
N THR A 63 -8.81 1.34 5.63
CA THR A 63 -8.70 1.94 4.30
C THR A 63 -8.14 0.92 3.31
N ALA A 64 -7.12 0.17 3.71
CA ALA A 64 -6.55 -0.88 2.87
C ALA A 64 -7.59 -1.96 2.57
N ALA A 65 -8.42 -2.34 3.55
CA ALA A 65 -9.46 -3.34 3.33
C ALA A 65 -10.50 -2.86 2.31
N ARG A 66 -10.87 -1.59 2.38
CA ARG A 66 -11.81 -1.01 1.42
C ARG A 66 -11.24 -1.03 0.00
N VAL A 67 -9.97 -0.70 -0.14
CA VAL A 67 -9.30 -0.71 -1.44
C VAL A 67 -9.21 -2.13 -2.00
N GLN A 68 -8.89 -3.11 -1.15
CA GLN A 68 -8.83 -4.50 -1.60
C GLN A 68 -10.18 -5.00 -2.07
N GLN A 69 -11.25 -4.61 -1.38
CA GLN A 69 -12.61 -4.98 -1.79
C GLN A 69 -12.95 -4.40 -3.15
N LEU A 70 -12.63 -3.13 -3.36
CA LEU A 70 -12.84 -2.49 -4.65
C LEU A 70 -12.06 -3.22 -5.75
N ALA A 71 -10.81 -3.56 -5.48
CA ALA A 71 -9.96 -4.24 -6.46
C ALA A 71 -10.51 -5.61 -6.84
N ARG A 72 -10.98 -6.37 -5.86
CA ARG A 72 -11.50 -7.72 -6.12
C ARG A 72 -12.76 -7.71 -6.96
N GLY A 73 -13.57 -6.68 -6.87
CA GLY A 73 -14.75 -6.53 -7.70
C GLY A 73 -14.50 -5.93 -9.06
N TRP A 74 -13.33 -5.35 -9.25
CA TRP A 74 -13.02 -4.58 -10.45
C TRP A 74 -13.03 -5.42 -11.73
N SER A 75 -12.38 -6.58 -11.68
CA SER A 75 -12.20 -7.39 -12.87
C SER A 75 -13.51 -7.95 -13.42
N ALA A 76 -14.56 -8.04 -12.59
CA ALA A 76 -15.84 -8.56 -13.02
C ALA A 76 -16.59 -7.57 -13.90
N ASP A 77 -16.35 -6.27 -13.74
CA ASP A 77 -17.12 -5.21 -14.40
C ASP A 77 -16.30 -4.39 -15.38
N HIS A 78 -15.00 -4.58 -15.39
CA HIS A 78 -14.08 -3.75 -16.13
C HIS A 78 -13.09 -4.60 -16.92
#